data_e36ef3e1d5050edfb2e66d0b9844fec2
#
_entry.id   e36ef3e1d5050edfb2e66d0b9844fec2
#
_cell.length_a   1.000
_cell.length_b   1.000
_cell.length_c   1.000
_cell.angle_alpha   90.00
_cell.angle_beta   90.00
_cell.angle_gamma   90.00
#
_symmetry.space_group_name_H-M   'P 1'
#
loop_
_entity.id
_entity.type
_entity.pdbx_description
1 polymer ?
#
loop_
_entity_poly.entity_id
_entity_poly.type
_entity_poly.pdbx_seq_one_letter_code
_entity_poly.pdbx_strand_id
1 'polypeptide(L)' 'MVQERTVLYENNEIRYLLEQKPVKNLNLRVHKDCKVYVSANSDVPTEKVDDFVVSKGAYIRSAQRKFREMAQYAPQPK' A
#
# COMPACT_ATOMS: atom_id res chain seq x y z
N MET A 1 -14.06 8.08 -2.79
CA MET A 1 -13.21 9.04 -2.09
C MET A 1 -11.93 8.41 -1.65
N VAL A 2 -10.83 9.12 -1.75
CA VAL A 2 -9.53 8.60 -1.34
C VAL A 2 -9.14 9.21 -0.01
N GLN A 3 -8.68 8.37 0.91
CA GLN A 3 -8.32 8.79 2.24
C GLN A 3 -6.91 8.30 2.55
N GLU A 4 -6.06 9.18 3.06
CA GLU A 4 -4.71 8.79 3.43
C GLU A 4 -4.71 8.27 4.86
N ARG A 5 -4.13 7.10 5.06
CA ARG A 5 -4.04 6.49 6.39
C ARG A 5 -2.64 5.98 6.62
N THR A 6 -2.30 5.80 7.87
CA THR A 6 -0.98 5.30 8.27
C THR A 6 -1.17 4.17 9.26
N VAL A 7 -0.39 3.11 9.09
CA VAL A 7 -0.38 2.01 10.06
C VAL A 7 1.05 1.73 10.46
N LEU A 8 1.22 1.05 11.59
CA LEU A 8 2.54 0.66 12.05
C LEU A 8 2.76 -0.82 11.80
N TYR A 9 3.90 -1.14 11.22
CA TYR A 9 4.30 -2.51 10.98
C TYR A 9 5.75 -2.66 11.44
N GLU A 10 5.97 -3.43 12.47
CA GLU A 10 7.31 -3.66 13.04
C GLU A 10 8.03 -2.35 13.30
N ASN A 11 7.33 -1.42 13.95
CA ASN A 11 7.86 -0.10 14.29
C ASN A 11 8.13 0.80 13.10
N ASN A 12 7.63 0.44 11.93
CA ASN A 12 7.76 1.28 10.75
C ASN A 12 6.41 1.75 10.29
N GLU A 13 6.32 3.00 9.91
CA GLU A 13 5.07 3.56 9.41
C GLU A 13 4.87 3.17 7.96
N ILE A 14 3.67 2.72 7.65
CA ILE A 14 3.28 2.47 6.28
C ILE A 14 2.11 3.38 5.98
N ARG A 15 2.31 4.28 5.01
CA ARG A 15 1.24 5.16 4.56
C ARG A 15 0.57 4.55 3.35
N TYR A 16 -0.74 4.59 3.31
CA TYR A 16 -1.46 4.10 2.16
C TYR A 16 -2.66 4.97 1.89
N LEU A 17 -3.09 4.93 0.65
CA LEU A 17 -4.28 5.65 0.22
C LEU A 17 -5.42 4.66 0.11
N LEU A 18 -6.46 4.90 0.87
CA LEU A 18 -7.63 4.03 0.88
C LEU A 18 -8.70 4.62 -0.02
N GLU A 19 -9.16 3.83 -0.96
CA GLU A 19 -10.25 4.22 -1.82
C GLU A 19 -11.41 3.28 -1.59
N GLN A 20 -12.55 3.81 -1.21
CA GLN A 20 -13.74 3.00 -1.00
C GLN A 20 -14.56 3.02 -2.27
N LYS A 21 -14.79 1.84 -2.81
CA LYS A 21 -15.56 1.71 -4.03
C LYS A 21 -16.20 0.32 -4.05
N PRO A 22 -17.20 0.11 -4.92
CA PRO A 22 -17.93 -1.18 -4.92
C PRO A 22 -17.09 -2.30 -5.49
N VAL A 23 -16.18 -2.84 -4.68
CA VAL A 23 -15.37 -3.99 -5.05
C VAL A 23 -15.72 -5.14 -4.11
N LYS A 24 -15.52 -6.35 -4.56
CA LYS A 24 -15.90 -7.51 -3.76
C LYS A 24 -14.88 -7.81 -2.67
N ASN A 25 -13.61 -7.55 -2.94
CA ASN A 25 -12.54 -7.92 -2.02
C ASN A 25 -11.61 -6.76 -1.81
N LEU A 26 -10.86 -6.83 -0.72
CA LEU A 26 -9.81 -5.87 -0.48
C LEU A 26 -8.70 -6.08 -1.49
N ASN A 27 -8.20 -5.01 -2.06
CA ASN A 27 -7.09 -5.04 -2.99
C ASN A 27 -6.01 -4.10 -2.53
N LEU A 28 -4.77 -4.50 -2.73
CA LEU A 28 -3.63 -3.69 -2.34
C LEU A 28 -2.63 -3.66 -3.48
N ARG A 29 -2.12 -2.47 -3.79
CA ARG A 29 -1.12 -2.30 -4.82
C ARG A 29 -0.01 -1.40 -4.34
N VAL A 30 1.21 -1.72 -4.73
CA VAL A 30 2.37 -0.87 -4.48
C VAL A 30 2.84 -0.36 -5.84
N HIS A 31 2.93 0.96 -5.97
CA HIS A 31 3.30 1.59 -7.22
C HIS A 31 4.80 1.83 -7.27
N LYS A 32 5.29 2.17 -8.45
CA LYS A 32 6.71 2.37 -8.67
C LYS A 32 7.30 3.48 -7.80
N ASP A 33 6.47 4.44 -7.42
CA ASP A 33 6.92 5.53 -6.55
C ASP A 33 6.84 5.15 -5.08
N CYS A 34 6.68 3.86 -4.80
CA CYS A 34 6.59 3.31 -3.44
C CYS A 34 5.32 3.71 -2.71
N LYS A 35 4.33 4.23 -3.41
CA LYS A 35 3.05 4.53 -2.81
C LYS A 35 2.19 3.29 -2.76
N VAL A 36 1.45 3.14 -1.67
CA VAL A 36 0.59 1.99 -1.45
C VAL A 36 -0.85 2.43 -1.63
N TYR A 37 -1.58 1.69 -2.43
CA TYR A 37 -2.99 1.96 -2.68
C TYR A 37 -3.82 0.76 -2.26
N VAL A 38 -4.90 1.02 -1.54
CA VAL A 38 -5.79 -0.04 -1.07
C VAL A 38 -7.20 0.32 -1.53
N SER A 39 -7.88 -0.67 -2.10
CA SER A 39 -9.29 -0.52 -2.46
C SER A 39 -10.12 -1.43 -1.58
N ALA A 40 -11.21 -0.91 -1.05
CA ALA A 40 -12.08 -1.67 -0.17
C ALA A 40 -13.51 -1.27 -0.43
N ASN A 41 -14.42 -2.21 -0.17
CA ASN A 41 -15.84 -1.90 -0.24
C ASN A 41 -16.18 -0.92 0.89
N SER A 42 -17.14 -0.05 0.64
CA SER A 42 -17.53 0.94 1.63
C SER A 42 -18.10 0.31 2.90
N ASP A 43 -18.52 -0.96 2.83
CA ASP A 43 -19.00 -1.67 4.01
C ASP A 43 -17.89 -2.18 4.91
N VAL A 44 -16.65 -2.14 4.45
CA VAL A 44 -15.53 -2.64 5.22
C VAL A 44 -15.05 -1.55 6.18
N PRO A 45 -15.01 -1.81 7.49
CA PRO A 45 -14.52 -0.82 8.44
C PRO A 45 -13.05 -0.52 8.21
N THR A 46 -12.65 0.71 8.51
CA THR A 46 -11.25 1.10 8.34
C THR A 46 -10.32 0.26 9.20
N GLU A 47 -10.81 -0.21 10.36
CA GLU A 47 -9.99 -1.07 11.21
C GLU A 47 -9.60 -2.34 10.51
N LYS A 48 -10.52 -2.92 9.76
CA LYS A 48 -10.21 -4.14 9.01
C LYS A 48 -9.25 -3.85 7.88
N VAL A 49 -9.38 -2.69 7.26
CA VAL A 49 -8.45 -2.29 6.21
C VAL A 49 -7.06 -2.12 6.79
N ASP A 50 -6.94 -1.47 7.94
CA ASP A 50 -5.66 -1.31 8.61
C ASP A 50 -5.03 -2.67 8.92
N ASP A 51 -5.82 -3.61 9.45
CA ASP A 51 -5.33 -4.95 9.74
C ASP A 51 -4.86 -5.65 8.47
N PHE A 52 -5.59 -5.47 7.39
CA PHE A 52 -5.22 -6.05 6.12
C PHE A 52 -3.87 -5.51 5.66
N VAL A 53 -3.68 -4.19 5.76
CA VAL A 53 -2.43 -3.57 5.35
C VAL A 53 -1.27 -4.07 6.21
N VAL A 54 -1.49 -4.18 7.52
CA VAL A 54 -0.44 -4.68 8.41
C VAL A 54 -0.11 -6.13 8.06
N SER A 55 -1.11 -6.94 7.74
CA SER A 55 -0.86 -8.33 7.39
C SER A 55 -0.09 -8.45 6.08
N LYS A 56 -0.11 -7.41 5.24
CA LYS A 56 0.66 -7.38 4.01
C LYS A 56 1.93 -6.55 4.14
N GLY A 57 2.30 -6.21 5.37
CA GLY A 57 3.45 -5.35 5.60
C GLY A 57 4.73 -5.87 5.00
N ALA A 58 4.99 -7.17 5.14
CA ALA A 58 6.20 -7.76 4.57
C ALA A 58 6.19 -7.63 3.05
N TYR A 59 5.05 -7.88 2.42
CA TYR A 59 4.93 -7.74 0.98
C TYR A 59 5.16 -6.29 0.55
N ILE A 60 4.57 -5.34 1.29
CA ILE A 60 4.70 -3.93 0.96
C ILE A 60 6.16 -3.50 1.04
N ARG A 61 6.82 -3.84 2.13
CA ARG A 61 8.21 -3.45 2.31
C ARG A 61 9.10 -4.09 1.25
N SER A 62 8.84 -5.33 0.92
CA SER A 62 9.61 -6.04 -0.09
C SER A 62 9.42 -5.38 -1.45
N ALA A 63 8.18 -5.01 -1.80
CA ALA A 63 7.91 -4.36 -3.06
C ALA A 63 8.53 -2.97 -3.12
N GLN A 64 8.46 -2.23 -2.02
CA GLN A 64 9.06 -0.89 -1.97
C GLN A 64 10.57 -0.96 -2.14
N ARG A 65 11.19 -1.94 -1.49
CA ARG A 65 12.62 -2.13 -1.62
C ARG A 65 12.99 -2.45 -3.07
N LYS A 66 12.20 -3.32 -3.70
CA LYS A 66 12.46 -3.69 -5.07
C LYS A 66 12.39 -2.49 -6.01
N PHE A 67 11.36 -1.69 -5.88
CA PHE A 67 11.21 -0.50 -6.71
C PHE A 67 12.34 0.50 -6.46
N ARG A 68 12.75 0.63 -5.20
CA ARG A 68 13.81 1.55 -4.83
C ARG A 68 15.14 1.09 -5.46
N GLU A 69 15.41 -0.22 -5.41
CA GLU A 69 16.61 -0.75 -6.00
C GLU A 69 16.60 -0.59 -7.51
N MET A 70 15.47 -0.81 -8.15
CA MET A 70 15.35 -0.63 -9.57
C MET A 70 15.61 0.81 -9.98
N ALA A 71 15.08 1.75 -9.22
CA ALA A 71 15.29 3.16 -9.51
C ALA A 71 16.75 3.53 -9.37
N GLN A 72 17.44 2.87 -8.44
CA GLN A 72 18.84 3.16 -8.18
C GLN A 72 19.74 2.60 -9.27
N TYR A 73 19.44 1.39 -9.74
CA TYR A 73 20.26 0.75 -10.74
C TYR A 73 19.87 1.08 -12.16
N ALA A 74 18.65 1.42 -12.40
CA ALA A 74 18.18 1.66 -13.73
C ALA A 74 18.77 2.94 -14.24
N PRO A 75 19.57 2.88 -15.24
CA PRO A 75 20.09 4.09 -15.81
C PRO A 75 18.92 4.77 -16.40
N GLN A 76 18.83 5.96 -16.27
CA GLN A 76 17.73 6.62 -16.75
C GLN A 76 17.91 6.97 -18.10
N PRO A 77 17.46 6.47 -18.95
CA PRO A 77 17.63 6.82 -20.23
C PRO A 77 16.85 7.85 -20.59
N LYS A 78 17.00 8.25 -20.89
CA LYS A 78 16.22 8.92 -21.35
C LYS A 78 16.02 9.71 -21.42
#